data_9c41e45a29e37e3444fde2ba607463ce
#
_entry.id   9c41e45a29e37e3444fde2ba607463ce
#
_cell.length_a   1.000
_cell.length_b   1.000
_cell.length_c   1.000
_cell.angle_alpha   90.00
_cell.angle_beta   90.00
_cell.angle_gamma   90.00
#
_symmetry.space_group_name_H-M   'P 1'
#
loop_
_entity.id
_entity.type
_entity.pdbx_description
1 polymer ?
#
loop_
_entity_poly.entity_id
_entity_poly.type
_entity_poly.pdbx_seq_one_letter_code
_entity_poly.pdbx_strand_id
1 'polypeptide(L)'
;MSGGVDSAVAAARAVDAGHDVTGVHLALSRTPGTLRTGSRGCCTIEDSRDAWRAADVLGIPYYVWDFSERFQADVVDDFVAEYAAGRTPNPCLRCNEKIKFAALLEKALALGFDAVCTGHYAKVVEDPAGGRELHRAADWAKDQSYVLGVLTAEQLEHVLLPLADTPSKAEVRAEAARRGLSVASKPDSHDICFIPDGDTRGWLAERIEMTEGEIKDVEGNVVGTHSGANAFTVGQRKGLRIGTPAPDGKPRFVLEIRPKTDEVVVGPREHLAVDEIRGIRLSWAGRPVPEFERFQQDARTSAGRVSEEVEVQVQVRAHGEALPGRARLEDVEDDGQLRTELVLELDEPLSAVAPGQSAVVYQGTRVLGQATIASAQAASRASSPAR
;
A
#
# COMPACT_ATOMS: atom_id res chain seq x y z
N MET A 1 -1.13 -18.53 -6.82
CA MET A 1 -2.52 -18.80 -6.36
C MET A 1 -2.56 -18.71 -4.84
N SER A 2 -3.39 -17.82 -4.28
CA SER A 2 -3.43 -17.55 -2.83
C SER A 2 -4.41 -18.43 -2.06
N GLY A 3 -5.12 -19.33 -2.74
CA GLY A 3 -6.23 -20.09 -2.14
C GLY A 3 -7.53 -19.29 -1.96
N GLY A 4 -7.60 -18.08 -2.50
CA GLY A 4 -8.81 -17.26 -2.56
C GLY A 4 -9.50 -17.34 -3.92
N VAL A 5 -10.78 -16.93 -3.97
CA VAL A 5 -11.62 -17.00 -5.17
C VAL A 5 -11.05 -16.19 -6.34
N ASP A 6 -10.46 -15.00 -6.08
CA ASP A 6 -9.94 -14.12 -7.13
C ASP A 6 -8.77 -14.75 -7.89
N SER A 7 -7.80 -15.32 -7.16
CA SER A 7 -6.64 -15.97 -7.78
C SER A 7 -7.04 -17.23 -8.56
N ALA A 8 -8.07 -17.94 -8.11
CA ALA A 8 -8.56 -19.12 -8.80
C ALA A 8 -9.29 -18.77 -10.11
N VAL A 9 -10.14 -17.74 -10.08
CA VAL A 9 -10.82 -17.24 -11.30
C VAL A 9 -9.86 -16.58 -12.27
N ALA A 10 -8.86 -15.84 -11.77
CA ALA A 10 -7.82 -15.27 -12.62
C ALA A 10 -7.04 -16.36 -13.37
N ALA A 11 -6.66 -17.44 -12.69
CA ALA A 11 -6.02 -18.61 -13.32
C ALA A 11 -6.94 -19.26 -14.35
N ALA A 12 -8.24 -19.44 -14.05
CA ALA A 12 -9.20 -20.00 -14.95
C ALA A 12 -9.35 -19.17 -16.24
N ARG A 13 -9.42 -17.83 -16.11
CA ARG A 13 -9.50 -16.93 -17.26
C ARG A 13 -8.22 -16.92 -18.11
N ALA A 14 -7.06 -17.07 -17.48
CA ALA A 14 -5.80 -17.22 -18.22
C ALA A 14 -5.78 -18.53 -19.04
N VAL A 15 -6.28 -19.65 -18.49
CA VAL A 15 -6.45 -20.91 -19.22
C VAL A 15 -7.41 -20.72 -20.41
N ASP A 16 -8.58 -20.10 -20.18
CA ASP A 16 -9.57 -19.85 -21.24
C ASP A 16 -9.01 -18.96 -22.36
N ALA A 17 -8.11 -18.04 -22.02
CA ALA A 17 -7.41 -17.18 -22.99
C ALA A 17 -6.32 -17.95 -23.80
N GLY A 18 -6.10 -19.23 -23.51
CA GLY A 18 -5.17 -20.09 -24.23
C GLY A 18 -3.72 -20.01 -23.75
N HIS A 19 -3.46 -19.42 -22.58
CA HIS A 19 -2.14 -19.43 -21.97
C HIS A 19 -1.77 -20.81 -21.41
N ASP A 20 -0.50 -21.16 -21.45
CA ASP A 20 0.07 -22.29 -20.69
C ASP A 20 0.28 -21.85 -19.24
N VAL A 21 -0.62 -22.28 -18.34
CA VAL A 21 -0.72 -21.77 -16.99
C VAL A 21 -0.13 -22.76 -15.98
N THR A 22 0.73 -22.26 -15.11
CA THR A 22 1.22 -22.98 -13.94
C THR A 22 0.77 -22.26 -12.66
N GLY A 23 0.08 -22.99 -11.78
CA GLY A 23 -0.32 -22.48 -10.47
C GLY A 23 0.86 -22.45 -9.49
N VAL A 24 1.11 -21.28 -8.90
CA VAL A 24 2.15 -21.11 -7.87
C VAL A 24 1.53 -20.56 -6.58
N HIS A 25 1.76 -21.26 -5.46
CA HIS A 25 1.47 -20.75 -4.13
C HIS A 25 2.74 -20.27 -3.46
N LEU A 26 2.70 -19.09 -2.84
CA LEU A 26 3.85 -18.51 -2.12
C LEU A 26 3.77 -18.91 -0.65
N ALA A 27 4.72 -19.70 -0.17
CA ALA A 27 4.91 -19.92 1.26
C ALA A 27 5.67 -18.73 1.84
N LEU A 28 4.98 -17.88 2.63
CA LEU A 28 5.51 -16.64 3.17
C LEU A 28 5.85 -16.71 4.66
N SER A 29 5.57 -17.82 5.34
CA SER A 29 5.86 -18.01 6.77
C SER A 29 6.31 -19.43 7.04
N ARG A 30 7.31 -19.57 7.92
CA ARG A 30 7.79 -20.87 8.45
C ARG A 30 7.27 -21.15 9.88
N THR A 31 6.47 -20.25 10.45
CA THR A 31 6.04 -20.39 11.86
C THR A 31 5.04 -21.53 12.01
N PRO A 32 5.30 -22.55 12.86
CA PRO A 32 4.42 -23.71 13.03
C PRO A 32 3.02 -23.40 13.59
N GLY A 33 2.76 -22.20 14.06
CA GLY A 33 1.48 -21.81 14.69
C GLY A 33 0.45 -21.19 13.73
N THR A 34 0.74 -21.06 12.44
CA THR A 34 -0.21 -20.56 11.41
C THR A 34 -1.23 -21.62 10.97
N LEU A 35 -1.30 -22.76 11.66
CA LEU A 35 -2.34 -23.77 11.49
C LEU A 35 -3.66 -23.28 12.12
N ARG A 36 -4.28 -22.25 11.57
CA ARG A 36 -5.60 -21.77 12.00
C ARG A 36 -6.65 -22.08 10.97
N THR A 37 -7.74 -22.69 11.45
CA THR A 37 -9.01 -22.79 10.75
C THR A 37 -9.66 -21.41 10.69
N GLY A 38 -9.68 -20.80 9.51
CA GLY A 38 -10.31 -19.49 9.27
C GLY A 38 -9.52 -18.60 8.32
N SER A 39 -10.21 -17.88 7.45
CA SER A 39 -9.68 -17.09 6.33
C SER A 39 -9.04 -15.77 6.75
N ARG A 40 -8.02 -15.78 7.60
CA ARG A 40 -7.29 -14.57 8.04
C ARG A 40 -5.82 -14.63 7.66
N GLY A 41 -5.51 -14.66 6.38
CA GLY A 41 -4.14 -14.63 5.88
C GLY A 41 -4.06 -15.32 4.52
N CYS A 42 -3.07 -14.99 3.69
CA CYS A 42 -2.93 -15.55 2.35
C CYS A 42 -1.88 -16.69 2.26
N CYS A 43 -1.51 -17.33 3.38
CA CYS A 43 -0.34 -18.20 3.42
C CYS A 43 -0.48 -19.41 4.38
N THR A 44 -1.70 -19.84 4.65
CA THR A 44 -1.92 -21.03 5.48
C THR A 44 -1.79 -22.30 4.66
N ILE A 45 -1.57 -23.45 5.33
CA ILE A 45 -1.61 -24.78 4.67
C ILE A 45 -2.98 -25.02 4.03
N GLU A 46 -4.06 -24.52 4.63
CA GLU A 46 -5.42 -24.59 4.08
C GLU A 46 -5.54 -23.80 2.78
N ASP A 47 -4.96 -22.59 2.73
CA ASP A 47 -4.93 -21.78 1.51
C ASP A 47 -4.15 -22.49 0.40
N SER A 48 -3.02 -23.12 0.73
CA SER A 48 -2.26 -23.92 -0.22
C SER A 48 -3.05 -25.12 -0.75
N ARG A 49 -3.80 -25.80 0.11
CA ARG A 49 -4.68 -26.91 -0.30
C ARG A 49 -5.84 -26.45 -1.17
N ASP A 50 -6.44 -25.29 -0.86
CA ASP A 50 -7.50 -24.70 -1.67
C ASP A 50 -6.98 -24.28 -3.04
N ALA A 51 -5.76 -23.70 -3.10
CA ALA A 51 -5.09 -23.36 -4.33
C ALA A 51 -4.77 -24.61 -5.18
N TRP A 52 -4.30 -25.68 -4.55
CA TRP A 52 -4.06 -26.97 -5.20
C TRP A 52 -5.35 -27.57 -5.79
N ARG A 53 -6.46 -27.59 -5.01
CA ARG A 53 -7.76 -28.08 -5.51
C ARG A 53 -8.25 -27.28 -6.70
N ALA A 54 -8.08 -25.94 -6.67
CA ALA A 54 -8.44 -25.10 -7.79
C ALA A 54 -7.57 -25.41 -9.02
N ALA A 55 -6.27 -25.62 -8.85
CA ALA A 55 -5.37 -26.01 -9.94
C ALA A 55 -5.74 -27.39 -10.52
N ASP A 56 -6.11 -28.36 -9.68
CA ASP A 56 -6.57 -29.68 -10.10
C ASP A 56 -7.85 -29.62 -10.94
N VAL A 57 -8.84 -28.81 -10.53
CA VAL A 57 -10.07 -28.57 -11.29
C VAL A 57 -9.77 -27.91 -12.65
N LEU A 58 -8.77 -27.02 -12.71
CA LEU A 58 -8.37 -26.35 -13.93
C LEU A 58 -7.44 -27.19 -14.84
N GLY A 59 -6.97 -28.34 -14.33
CA GLY A 59 -6.04 -29.21 -15.06
C GLY A 59 -4.65 -28.61 -15.26
N ILE A 60 -4.20 -27.71 -14.38
CA ILE A 60 -2.90 -27.04 -14.47
C ILE A 60 -1.89 -27.57 -13.46
N PRO A 61 -0.57 -27.58 -13.78
CA PRO A 61 0.47 -27.87 -12.81
C PRO A 61 0.43 -26.92 -11.61
N TYR A 62 0.81 -27.43 -10.43
CA TYR A 62 0.81 -26.63 -9.20
C TYR A 62 2.09 -26.81 -8.41
N TYR A 63 2.67 -25.71 -7.95
CA TYR A 63 3.90 -25.68 -7.15
C TYR A 63 3.74 -24.77 -5.93
N VAL A 64 4.48 -25.10 -4.88
CA VAL A 64 4.66 -24.22 -3.71
C VAL A 64 6.09 -23.69 -3.74
N TRP A 65 6.24 -22.38 -3.78
CA TRP A 65 7.55 -21.72 -3.74
C TRP A 65 7.76 -21.04 -2.39
N ASP A 66 8.88 -21.36 -1.75
CA ASP A 66 9.24 -20.76 -0.45
C ASP A 66 9.90 -19.37 -0.68
N PHE A 67 9.23 -18.33 -0.19
CA PHE A 67 9.71 -16.96 -0.12
C PHE A 67 9.72 -16.45 1.34
N SER A 68 9.66 -17.34 2.33
CA SER A 68 9.51 -16.96 3.74
C SER A 68 10.64 -16.10 4.27
N GLU A 69 11.90 -16.40 3.91
CA GLU A 69 13.06 -15.59 4.32
C GLU A 69 13.00 -14.19 3.72
N ARG A 70 12.72 -14.10 2.42
CA ARG A 70 12.63 -12.81 1.73
C ARG A 70 11.43 -12.00 2.22
N PHE A 71 10.30 -12.64 2.47
CA PHE A 71 9.13 -12.00 3.06
C PHE A 71 9.41 -11.46 4.47
N GLN A 72 10.13 -12.23 5.29
CA GLN A 72 10.54 -11.76 6.61
C GLN A 72 11.40 -10.50 6.50
N ALA A 73 12.46 -10.54 5.69
CA ALA A 73 13.40 -9.42 5.55
C ALA A 73 12.78 -8.17 4.89
N ASP A 74 12.06 -8.36 3.76
CA ASP A 74 11.62 -7.24 2.92
C ASP A 74 10.26 -6.66 3.32
N VAL A 75 9.43 -7.41 4.08
CA VAL A 75 8.08 -6.99 4.43
C VAL A 75 7.88 -6.88 5.94
N VAL A 76 8.23 -7.94 6.69
CA VAL A 76 7.97 -7.98 8.14
C VAL A 76 8.95 -7.09 8.89
N ASP A 77 10.24 -7.20 8.58
CA ASP A 77 11.28 -6.40 9.23
C ASP A 77 11.16 -4.92 8.84
N ASP A 78 10.84 -4.61 7.55
CA ASP A 78 10.51 -3.23 7.13
C ASP A 78 9.31 -2.68 7.90
N PHE A 79 8.25 -3.48 8.08
CA PHE A 79 7.08 -3.09 8.86
C PHE A 79 7.43 -2.74 10.31
N VAL A 80 8.24 -3.57 10.96
CA VAL A 80 8.72 -3.34 12.33
C VAL A 80 9.58 -2.08 12.39
N ALA A 81 10.51 -1.90 11.45
CA ALA A 81 11.40 -0.74 11.40
C ALA A 81 10.65 0.59 11.17
N GLU A 82 9.64 0.58 10.31
CA GLU A 82 8.79 1.76 10.06
C GLU A 82 8.00 2.15 11.32
N TYR A 83 7.41 1.18 12.03
CA TYR A 83 6.75 1.46 13.31
C TYR A 83 7.73 1.92 14.39
N ALA A 84 8.91 1.32 14.48
CA ALA A 84 9.98 1.78 15.40
C ALA A 84 10.38 3.24 15.13
N ALA A 85 10.27 3.68 13.89
CA ALA A 85 10.51 5.07 13.50
C ALA A 85 9.25 5.98 13.61
N GLY A 86 8.15 5.50 14.21
CA GLY A 86 6.90 6.27 14.41
C GLY A 86 6.09 6.47 13.13
N ARG A 87 6.35 5.70 12.08
CA ARG A 87 5.62 5.73 10.83
C ARG A 87 4.61 4.58 10.75
N THR A 88 3.63 4.71 9.90
CA THR A 88 2.57 3.70 9.73
C THR A 88 2.65 3.12 8.31
N PRO A 89 3.40 2.03 8.08
CA PRO A 89 3.60 1.45 6.76
C PRO A 89 2.36 0.69 6.24
N ASN A 90 2.33 0.46 4.92
CA ASN A 90 1.37 -0.45 4.30
C ASN A 90 2.10 -1.73 3.83
N PRO A 91 2.01 -2.85 4.57
CA PRO A 91 2.74 -4.06 4.23
C PRO A 91 2.25 -4.74 2.95
N CYS A 92 1.00 -4.50 2.51
CA CYS A 92 0.49 -5.04 1.25
C CYS A 92 1.17 -4.41 0.04
N LEU A 93 1.46 -3.10 0.08
CA LEU A 93 2.29 -2.45 -0.94
C LEU A 93 3.69 -3.05 -0.99
N ARG A 94 4.33 -3.21 0.18
CA ARG A 94 5.66 -3.84 0.26
C ARG A 94 5.67 -5.27 -0.27
N CYS A 95 4.65 -6.07 0.07
CA CYS A 95 4.51 -7.43 -0.44
C CYS A 95 4.37 -7.44 -1.98
N ASN A 96 3.57 -6.54 -2.54
CA ASN A 96 3.46 -6.42 -4.00
C ASN A 96 4.79 -5.99 -4.61
N GLU A 97 5.44 -4.93 -4.07
CA GLU A 97 6.72 -4.41 -4.54
C GLU A 97 7.84 -5.46 -4.52
N LYS A 98 8.08 -6.08 -3.35
CA LYS A 98 9.28 -6.89 -3.11
C LYS A 98 9.09 -8.38 -3.38
N ILE A 99 7.88 -8.90 -3.16
CA ILE A 99 7.64 -10.33 -3.24
C ILE A 99 6.92 -10.73 -4.53
N LYS A 100 5.71 -10.18 -4.78
CA LYS A 100 4.89 -10.66 -5.90
C LYS A 100 5.39 -10.17 -7.27
N PHE A 101 5.85 -8.93 -7.36
CA PHE A 101 6.24 -8.33 -8.63
C PHE A 101 7.75 -8.04 -8.74
N ALA A 102 8.55 -8.40 -7.72
CA ALA A 102 10.00 -8.50 -7.84
C ALA A 102 10.42 -9.98 -7.75
N ALA A 103 10.52 -10.56 -6.55
CA ALA A 103 11.08 -11.88 -6.33
C ALA A 103 10.38 -13.00 -7.10
N LEU A 104 9.02 -13.01 -7.10
CA LEU A 104 8.27 -14.01 -7.84
C LEU A 104 8.43 -13.82 -9.35
N LEU A 105 8.32 -12.59 -9.85
CA LEU A 105 8.47 -12.29 -11.28
C LEU A 105 9.89 -12.64 -11.77
N GLU A 106 10.93 -12.20 -11.06
CA GLU A 106 12.32 -12.54 -11.36
C GLU A 106 12.53 -14.07 -11.49
N LYS A 107 12.02 -14.82 -10.50
CA LYS A 107 12.10 -16.29 -10.53
C LYS A 107 11.29 -16.90 -11.67
N ALA A 108 10.10 -16.36 -11.95
CA ALA A 108 9.27 -16.84 -13.06
C ALA A 108 9.96 -16.65 -14.41
N LEU A 109 10.49 -15.44 -14.67
CA LEU A 109 11.22 -15.13 -15.89
C LEU A 109 12.48 -16.01 -16.04
N ALA A 110 13.23 -16.22 -14.95
CA ALA A 110 14.41 -17.10 -14.94
C ALA A 110 14.07 -18.57 -15.25
N LEU A 111 12.83 -19.01 -14.98
CA LEU A 111 12.33 -20.34 -15.30
C LEU A 111 11.67 -20.42 -16.69
N GLY A 112 11.66 -19.33 -17.45
CA GLY A 112 11.14 -19.28 -18.82
C GLY A 112 9.64 -18.99 -18.92
N PHE A 113 9.00 -18.51 -17.85
CA PHE A 113 7.64 -17.97 -17.93
C PHE A 113 7.66 -16.56 -18.48
N ASP A 114 6.63 -16.17 -19.23
CA ASP A 114 6.54 -14.85 -19.84
C ASP A 114 5.94 -13.79 -18.92
N ALA A 115 5.06 -14.20 -17.97
CA ALA A 115 4.33 -13.28 -17.11
C ALA A 115 3.86 -13.91 -15.80
N VAL A 116 3.53 -13.03 -14.84
CA VAL A 116 2.84 -13.37 -13.60
C VAL A 116 1.38 -12.92 -13.69
N CYS A 117 0.45 -13.88 -13.54
CA CYS A 117 -0.99 -13.63 -13.49
C CYS A 117 -1.46 -13.59 -12.04
N THR A 118 -2.21 -12.55 -11.67
CA THR A 118 -2.75 -12.40 -10.31
C THR A 118 -4.23 -12.03 -10.31
N GLY A 119 -4.91 -12.30 -9.18
CA GLY A 119 -6.31 -11.95 -8.96
C GLY A 119 -6.54 -10.52 -8.46
N HIS A 120 -5.64 -9.58 -8.75
CA HIS A 120 -5.88 -8.19 -8.40
C HIS A 120 -6.88 -7.52 -9.35
N TYR A 121 -7.67 -6.61 -8.79
CA TYR A 121 -8.60 -5.77 -9.52
C TYR A 121 -7.88 -4.47 -9.92
N ALA A 122 -7.28 -4.48 -11.07
CA ALA A 122 -6.70 -3.33 -11.77
C ALA A 122 -6.58 -3.69 -13.24
N LYS A 123 -6.30 -2.74 -14.10
CA LYS A 123 -6.20 -2.95 -15.55
C LYS A 123 -4.81 -2.56 -16.04
N VAL A 124 -4.22 -3.42 -16.87
CA VAL A 124 -3.01 -3.10 -17.63
C VAL A 124 -3.43 -2.82 -19.07
N VAL A 125 -3.01 -1.68 -19.62
CA VAL A 125 -3.37 -1.21 -20.95
C VAL A 125 -2.08 -0.91 -21.71
N GLU A 126 -2.06 -1.18 -23.00
CA GLU A 126 -0.95 -0.77 -23.87
C GLU A 126 -0.98 0.76 -24.07
N ASP A 127 0.15 1.42 -23.82
CA ASP A 127 0.33 2.84 -24.11
C ASP A 127 0.58 3.00 -25.61
N PRO A 128 -0.20 3.82 -26.36
CA PRO A 128 0.06 4.11 -27.75
C PRO A 128 1.46 4.65 -28.04
N ALA A 129 2.11 5.26 -27.07
CA ALA A 129 3.49 5.76 -27.17
C ALA A 129 4.56 4.67 -26.88
N GLY A 130 4.11 3.45 -26.58
CA GLY A 130 4.93 2.28 -26.26
C GLY A 130 5.02 1.99 -24.76
N GLY A 131 5.06 0.68 -24.44
CA GLY A 131 5.01 0.17 -23.07
C GLY A 131 3.58 -0.02 -22.55
N ARG A 132 3.44 -0.20 -21.24
CA ARG A 132 2.15 -0.46 -20.60
C ARG A 132 1.86 0.49 -19.45
N GLU A 133 0.59 0.76 -19.25
CA GLU A 133 0.05 1.61 -18.20
C GLU A 133 -0.80 0.80 -17.22
N LEU A 134 -0.75 1.18 -15.95
CA LEU A 134 -1.65 0.66 -14.92
C LEU A 134 -2.87 1.59 -14.79
N HIS A 135 -4.06 1.02 -14.77
CA HIS A 135 -5.32 1.72 -14.61
C HIS A 135 -6.17 1.11 -13.51
N ARG A 136 -7.15 1.87 -13.04
CA ARG A 136 -8.18 1.39 -12.13
C ARG A 136 -9.01 0.26 -12.77
N ALA A 137 -9.53 -0.63 -11.92
CA ALA A 137 -10.49 -1.65 -12.34
C ALA A 137 -11.86 -1.06 -12.71
N ALA A 138 -12.68 -1.83 -13.42
CA ALA A 138 -14.06 -1.47 -13.70
C ALA A 138 -14.93 -1.36 -12.44
N ASP A 139 -14.74 -2.27 -11.48
CA ASP A 139 -15.37 -2.21 -10.14
C ASP A 139 -14.52 -1.32 -9.20
N TRP A 140 -14.88 -0.05 -9.10
CA TRP A 140 -14.19 0.92 -8.24
C TRP A 140 -14.25 0.55 -6.75
N ALA A 141 -15.30 -0.15 -6.32
CA ALA A 141 -15.42 -0.60 -4.92
C ALA A 141 -14.42 -1.71 -4.56
N LYS A 142 -13.90 -2.39 -5.57
CA LYS A 142 -12.89 -3.45 -5.43
C LYS A 142 -11.55 -3.09 -6.04
N ASP A 143 -11.41 -1.88 -6.59
CA ASP A 143 -10.17 -1.42 -7.20
C ASP A 143 -8.97 -1.58 -6.26
N GLN A 144 -7.93 -2.21 -6.78
CA GLN A 144 -6.69 -2.48 -6.07
C GLN A 144 -5.48 -1.81 -6.74
N SER A 145 -5.72 -0.89 -7.66
CA SER A 145 -4.66 -0.13 -8.32
C SER A 145 -3.77 0.63 -7.34
N TYR A 146 -4.33 1.05 -6.19
CA TYR A 146 -3.58 1.67 -5.09
C TYR A 146 -2.41 0.80 -4.61
N VAL A 147 -2.63 -0.48 -4.34
CA VAL A 147 -1.57 -1.37 -3.86
C VAL A 147 -0.65 -1.88 -4.97
N LEU A 148 -0.97 -1.59 -6.22
CA LEU A 148 -0.18 -1.90 -7.40
C LEU A 148 0.59 -0.68 -7.95
N GLY A 149 0.38 0.51 -7.43
CA GLY A 149 1.10 1.73 -7.84
C GLY A 149 2.62 1.69 -7.64
N VAL A 150 3.12 0.64 -7.00
CA VAL A 150 4.54 0.32 -6.81
C VAL A 150 5.18 -0.41 -8.00
N LEU A 151 4.39 -0.89 -8.96
CA LEU A 151 4.91 -1.59 -10.12
C LEU A 151 5.67 -0.64 -11.03
N THR A 152 6.78 -1.11 -11.58
CA THR A 152 7.57 -0.37 -12.56
C THR A 152 7.08 -0.63 -13.98
N ALA A 153 7.48 0.23 -14.93
CA ALA A 153 7.18 0.03 -16.35
C ALA A 153 7.64 -1.35 -16.85
N GLU A 154 8.85 -1.78 -16.47
CA GLU A 154 9.39 -3.10 -16.83
C GLU A 154 8.53 -4.25 -16.28
N GLN A 155 8.10 -4.14 -15.02
CA GLN A 155 7.25 -5.16 -14.39
C GLN A 155 5.89 -5.26 -15.07
N LEU A 156 5.30 -4.13 -15.50
CA LEU A 156 4.00 -4.11 -16.18
C LEU A 156 4.00 -4.89 -17.50
N GLU A 157 5.14 -5.00 -18.19
CA GLU A 157 5.27 -5.82 -19.40
C GLU A 157 4.97 -7.31 -19.15
N HIS A 158 5.17 -7.76 -17.91
CA HIS A 158 5.07 -9.15 -17.50
C HIS A 158 3.93 -9.43 -16.51
N VAL A 159 2.90 -8.57 -16.48
CA VAL A 159 1.77 -8.70 -15.53
C VAL A 159 0.46 -8.91 -16.30
N LEU A 160 -0.31 -9.91 -15.85
CA LEU A 160 -1.67 -10.18 -16.31
C LEU A 160 -2.66 -10.04 -15.15
N LEU A 161 -3.71 -9.24 -15.37
CA LEU A 161 -4.76 -8.95 -14.39
C LEU A 161 -6.14 -9.27 -14.96
N PRO A 162 -6.53 -10.56 -15.04
CA PRO A 162 -7.75 -10.98 -15.76
C PRO A 162 -9.07 -10.51 -15.13
N LEU A 163 -9.05 -9.95 -13.91
CA LEU A 163 -10.24 -9.45 -13.22
C LEU A 163 -10.53 -7.97 -13.50
N ALA A 164 -9.73 -7.31 -14.33
CA ALA A 164 -9.77 -5.87 -14.61
C ALA A 164 -11.16 -5.34 -14.96
N ASP A 165 -11.84 -6.02 -15.88
CA ASP A 165 -13.12 -5.59 -16.44
C ASP A 165 -14.33 -6.30 -15.78
N THR A 166 -14.13 -6.96 -14.63
CA THR A 166 -15.22 -7.64 -13.93
C THR A 166 -16.06 -6.62 -13.15
N PRO A 167 -17.38 -6.53 -13.42
CA PRO A 167 -18.23 -5.46 -12.87
C PRO A 167 -18.45 -5.58 -11.37
N SER A 168 -18.30 -6.79 -10.81
CA SER A 168 -18.50 -7.00 -9.36
C SER A 168 -17.85 -8.27 -8.83
N LYS A 169 -17.53 -8.28 -7.56
CA LYS A 169 -17.08 -9.48 -6.84
C LYS A 169 -18.11 -10.62 -6.86
N ALA A 170 -19.40 -10.30 -6.92
CA ALA A 170 -20.48 -11.28 -7.01
C ALA A 170 -20.35 -12.11 -8.30
N GLU A 171 -19.98 -11.50 -9.41
CA GLU A 171 -19.76 -12.21 -10.67
C GLU A 171 -18.55 -13.15 -10.61
N VAL A 172 -17.46 -12.75 -9.96
CA VAL A 172 -16.30 -13.62 -9.74
C VAL A 172 -16.71 -14.84 -8.92
N ARG A 173 -17.50 -14.68 -7.86
CA ARG A 173 -18.02 -15.79 -7.05
C ARG A 173 -18.97 -16.70 -7.84
N ALA A 174 -19.87 -16.12 -8.64
CA ALA A 174 -20.77 -16.88 -9.50
C ALA A 174 -20.00 -17.66 -10.58
N GLU A 175 -18.96 -17.07 -11.16
CA GLU A 175 -18.07 -17.75 -12.11
C GLU A 175 -17.33 -18.90 -11.45
N ALA A 176 -16.74 -18.69 -10.27
CA ALA A 176 -16.09 -19.75 -9.50
C ALA A 176 -17.02 -20.94 -9.23
N ALA A 177 -18.27 -20.65 -8.85
CA ALA A 177 -19.28 -21.68 -8.60
C ALA A 177 -19.62 -22.47 -9.89
N ARG A 178 -19.82 -21.78 -11.02
CA ARG A 178 -20.08 -22.44 -12.34
C ARG A 178 -18.93 -23.34 -12.76
N ARG A 179 -17.69 -22.98 -12.40
CA ARG A 179 -16.49 -23.77 -12.70
C ARG A 179 -16.23 -24.90 -11.71
N GLY A 180 -17.06 -25.05 -10.67
CA GLY A 180 -16.86 -26.08 -9.63
C GLY A 180 -15.69 -25.79 -8.68
N LEU A 181 -15.23 -24.53 -8.59
CA LEU A 181 -14.15 -24.13 -7.70
C LEU A 181 -14.66 -24.06 -6.26
N SER A 182 -14.09 -24.86 -5.36
CA SER A 182 -14.51 -24.98 -3.94
C SER A 182 -14.38 -23.65 -3.17
N VAL A 183 -13.58 -22.71 -3.67
CA VAL A 183 -13.33 -21.41 -3.05
C VAL A 183 -14.40 -20.35 -3.33
N ALA A 184 -15.46 -20.68 -4.09
CA ALA A 184 -16.51 -19.73 -4.50
C ALA A 184 -17.18 -18.99 -3.32
N SER A 185 -17.40 -19.68 -2.19
CA SER A 185 -18.01 -19.12 -0.98
C SER A 185 -17.02 -18.69 0.09
N LYS A 186 -15.69 -18.83 -0.16
CA LYS A 186 -14.66 -18.46 0.80
C LYS A 186 -14.70 -16.96 1.09
N PRO A 187 -14.68 -16.53 2.37
CA PRO A 187 -14.59 -15.12 2.73
C PRO A 187 -13.34 -14.47 2.16
N ASP A 188 -13.40 -13.15 1.91
CA ASP A 188 -12.23 -12.38 1.53
C ASP A 188 -11.23 -12.33 2.69
N SER A 189 -9.93 -12.32 2.35
CA SER A 189 -8.89 -12.10 3.34
C SER A 189 -9.00 -10.67 3.86
N HIS A 190 -9.02 -10.51 5.18
CA HIS A 190 -9.03 -9.23 5.86
C HIS A 190 -7.77 -9.15 6.73
N ASP A 191 -7.31 -7.95 7.01
CA ASP A 191 -6.18 -7.66 7.87
C ASP A 191 -4.79 -8.03 7.32
N ILE A 192 -3.76 -7.67 8.08
CA ILE A 192 -2.37 -7.93 7.78
C ILE A 192 -2.11 -9.45 7.87
N CYS A 193 -1.68 -10.06 6.80
CA CYS A 193 -1.61 -11.52 6.66
C CYS A 193 -0.70 -12.23 7.70
N PHE A 194 0.29 -11.54 8.24
CA PHE A 194 1.21 -12.06 9.25
C PHE A 194 0.83 -11.67 10.69
N ILE A 195 -0.30 -10.97 10.90
CA ILE A 195 -0.87 -10.64 12.21
C ILE A 195 -2.24 -11.34 12.31
N PRO A 196 -2.26 -12.60 12.72
CA PRO A 196 -3.44 -13.46 12.51
C PRO A 196 -4.64 -13.11 13.39
N ASP A 197 -4.45 -12.42 14.50
CA ASP A 197 -5.50 -12.00 15.44
C ASP A 197 -5.97 -10.55 15.22
N GLY A 198 -5.28 -9.82 14.32
CA GLY A 198 -5.55 -8.40 14.05
C GLY A 198 -5.06 -7.46 15.15
N ASP A 199 -4.42 -7.98 16.21
CA ASP A 199 -3.81 -7.17 17.28
C ASP A 199 -2.41 -6.69 16.87
N THR A 200 -2.35 -5.70 15.98
CA THR A 200 -1.08 -5.09 15.56
C THR A 200 -0.28 -4.55 16.74
N ARG A 201 -0.96 -4.00 17.76
CA ARG A 201 -0.27 -3.43 18.93
C ARG A 201 0.42 -4.50 19.78
N GLY A 202 -0.29 -5.59 20.12
CA GLY A 202 0.27 -6.70 20.86
C GLY A 202 1.40 -7.38 20.09
N TRP A 203 1.21 -7.55 18.78
CA TRP A 203 2.21 -8.15 17.89
C TRP A 203 3.50 -7.30 17.79
N LEU A 204 3.39 -5.97 17.75
CA LEU A 204 4.53 -5.05 17.75
C LEU A 204 5.24 -5.03 19.11
N ALA A 205 4.49 -5.10 20.21
CA ALA A 205 5.05 -5.11 21.56
C ALA A 205 5.98 -6.31 21.86
N GLU A 206 5.85 -7.39 21.11
CA GLU A 206 6.77 -8.53 21.17
C GLU A 206 8.07 -8.31 20.38
N ARG A 207 8.16 -7.27 19.53
CA ARG A 207 9.25 -7.06 18.55
C ARG A 207 9.95 -5.72 18.65
N ILE A 208 9.29 -4.73 19.23
CA ILE A 208 9.82 -3.38 19.45
C ILE A 208 9.82 -3.13 20.95
N GLU A 209 10.92 -2.61 21.45
CA GLU A 209 10.96 -2.13 22.84
C GLU A 209 9.95 -1.00 23.01
N MET A 210 9.00 -1.19 23.91
CA MET A 210 7.96 -0.22 24.21
C MET A 210 8.35 0.58 25.45
N THR A 211 8.68 1.85 25.25
CA THR A 211 9.05 2.77 26.33
C THR A 211 7.82 3.57 26.79
N GLU A 212 7.63 3.68 28.10
CA GLU A 212 6.60 4.56 28.66
C GLU A 212 6.92 6.03 28.33
N GLY A 213 5.89 6.78 27.96
CA GLY A 213 6.05 8.18 27.60
C GLY A 213 4.80 9.02 27.84
N GLU A 214 4.88 10.28 27.46
CA GLU A 214 3.86 11.27 27.74
C GLU A 214 2.95 11.50 26.52
N ILE A 215 1.66 11.71 26.79
CA ILE A 215 0.72 12.26 25.82
C ILE A 215 0.58 13.74 26.12
N LYS A 216 0.95 14.60 25.17
CA LYS A 216 0.92 16.05 25.28
C LYS A 216 -0.15 16.65 24.37
N ASP A 217 -0.73 17.75 24.82
CA ASP A 217 -1.55 18.59 23.92
C ASP A 217 -0.66 19.49 23.04
N VAL A 218 -1.28 20.29 22.19
CA VAL A 218 -0.58 21.20 21.26
C VAL A 218 0.13 22.35 21.97
N GLU A 219 -0.24 22.65 23.20
CA GLU A 219 0.41 23.64 24.08
C GLU A 219 1.58 23.02 24.88
N GLY A 220 1.80 21.71 24.79
CA GLY A 220 2.86 20.98 25.49
C GLY A 220 2.48 20.50 26.88
N ASN A 221 1.23 20.64 27.31
CA ASN A 221 0.78 20.14 28.61
C ASN A 221 0.62 18.62 28.57
N VAL A 222 1.03 17.92 29.62
CA VAL A 222 0.83 16.48 29.76
C VAL A 222 -0.63 16.19 30.08
N VAL A 223 -1.32 15.45 29.21
CA VAL A 223 -2.74 15.10 29.33
C VAL A 223 -2.95 13.60 29.57
N GLY A 224 -1.89 12.80 29.49
CA GLY A 224 -1.92 11.36 29.73
C GLY A 224 -0.55 10.72 29.59
N THR A 225 -0.51 9.39 29.70
CA THR A 225 0.69 8.58 29.50
C THR A 225 0.37 7.38 28.61
N HIS A 226 1.39 6.79 28.03
CA HIS A 226 1.27 5.58 27.21
C HIS A 226 2.43 4.62 27.46
N SER A 227 2.28 3.36 27.02
CA SER A 227 3.28 2.31 27.16
C SER A 227 4.09 2.06 25.88
N GLY A 228 4.17 3.01 24.98
CA GLY A 228 4.90 2.91 23.71
C GLY A 228 4.32 3.85 22.65
N ALA A 229 5.08 4.88 22.26
CA ALA A 229 4.67 5.85 21.22
C ALA A 229 4.44 5.15 19.86
N ASN A 230 5.21 4.11 19.56
CA ASN A 230 5.16 3.32 18.34
C ASN A 230 3.83 2.53 18.14
N ALA A 231 2.99 2.44 19.17
CA ALA A 231 1.68 1.78 19.09
C ALA A 231 0.56 2.72 18.62
N PHE A 232 0.88 3.96 18.28
CA PHE A 232 -0.07 4.96 17.81
C PHE A 232 0.06 5.22 16.32
N THR A 233 -1.01 5.79 15.75
CA THR A 233 -1.06 6.22 14.34
C THR A 233 -1.64 7.62 14.27
N VAL A 234 -1.11 8.48 13.41
CA VAL A 234 -1.66 9.82 13.15
C VAL A 234 -3.13 9.72 12.72
N GLY A 235 -3.99 10.52 13.34
CA GLY A 235 -5.45 10.46 13.17
C GLY A 235 -6.17 9.48 14.10
N GLN A 236 -5.45 8.69 14.90
CA GLN A 236 -6.08 7.78 15.87
C GLN A 236 -6.85 8.56 16.93
N ARG A 237 -8.10 8.14 17.21
CA ARG A 237 -8.99 8.73 18.24
C ARG A 237 -9.17 7.80 19.43
N LYS A 238 -9.32 6.49 19.17
CA LYS A 238 -9.62 5.49 20.22
C LYS A 238 -8.36 4.99 20.88
N GLY A 239 -8.47 4.61 22.17
CA GLY A 239 -7.37 3.97 22.90
C GLY A 239 -6.29 4.92 23.42
N LEU A 240 -6.52 6.24 23.38
CA LEU A 240 -5.55 7.25 23.86
C LEU A 240 -5.43 7.25 25.39
N ARG A 241 -6.45 6.78 26.13
CA ARG A 241 -6.47 6.75 27.61
C ARG A 241 -6.11 8.10 28.26
N ILE A 242 -6.56 9.20 27.67
CA ILE A 242 -6.40 10.55 28.21
C ILE A 242 -7.29 10.66 29.44
N GLY A 243 -6.69 10.90 30.60
CA GLY A 243 -7.40 10.97 31.89
C GLY A 243 -8.16 12.28 32.12
N THR A 244 -7.73 13.35 31.43
CA THR A 244 -8.31 14.69 31.57
C THR A 244 -9.14 15.04 30.35
N PRO A 245 -10.45 15.32 30.50
CA PRO A 245 -11.25 15.83 29.39
C PRO A 245 -10.67 17.13 28.84
N ALA A 246 -10.73 17.28 27.54
CA ALA A 246 -10.30 18.52 26.91
C ALA A 246 -11.18 19.70 27.31
N PRO A 247 -10.63 20.91 27.51
CA PRO A 247 -11.38 22.08 27.97
C PRO A 247 -12.61 22.43 27.07
N ASP A 248 -12.52 22.11 25.77
CA ASP A 248 -13.57 22.34 24.78
C ASP A 248 -14.58 21.17 24.67
N GLY A 249 -14.40 20.11 25.48
CA GLY A 249 -15.26 18.91 25.47
C GLY A 249 -15.19 18.07 24.17
N LYS A 250 -14.33 18.42 23.22
CA LYS A 250 -14.22 17.72 21.94
C LYS A 250 -13.22 16.54 22.02
N PRO A 251 -13.40 15.52 21.17
CA PRO A 251 -12.43 14.42 21.06
C PRO A 251 -11.04 14.91 20.67
N ARG A 252 -10.01 14.22 21.17
CA ARG A 252 -8.62 14.39 20.74
C ARG A 252 -8.20 13.30 19.78
N PHE A 253 -7.27 13.65 18.90
CA PHE A 253 -6.70 12.79 17.87
C PHE A 253 -5.19 12.86 17.97
N VAL A 254 -4.49 11.77 17.64
CA VAL A 254 -3.04 11.79 17.48
C VAL A 254 -2.69 12.68 16.29
N LEU A 255 -1.90 13.71 16.55
CA LEU A 255 -1.41 14.66 15.54
C LEU A 255 0.00 14.31 15.10
N GLU A 256 0.85 13.90 16.05
CA GLU A 256 2.26 13.61 15.82
C GLU A 256 2.74 12.51 16.77
N ILE A 257 3.68 11.71 16.29
CA ILE A 257 4.37 10.68 17.07
C ILE A 257 5.85 11.05 17.06
N ARG A 258 6.47 11.14 18.23
CA ARG A 258 7.87 11.50 18.43
C ARG A 258 8.63 10.35 19.09
N PRO A 259 9.07 9.32 18.34
CA PRO A 259 9.69 8.14 18.92
C PRO A 259 11.00 8.44 19.68
N LYS A 260 11.74 9.48 19.25
CA LYS A 260 13.02 9.87 19.91
C LYS A 260 12.87 10.39 21.34
N THR A 261 11.70 10.92 21.67
CA THR A 261 11.38 11.48 23.01
C THR A 261 10.26 10.71 23.69
N ASP A 262 9.80 9.62 23.08
CA ASP A 262 8.66 8.82 23.54
C ASP A 262 7.41 9.68 23.82
N GLU A 263 7.13 10.64 22.92
CA GLU A 263 5.99 11.54 23.06
C GLU A 263 4.93 11.27 21.97
N VAL A 264 3.67 11.41 22.35
CA VAL A 264 2.52 11.45 21.43
C VAL A 264 1.81 12.79 21.60
N VAL A 265 1.75 13.57 20.52
CA VAL A 265 1.03 14.85 20.53
C VAL A 265 -0.41 14.63 20.08
N VAL A 266 -1.35 15.16 20.85
CA VAL A 266 -2.78 15.08 20.57
C VAL A 266 -3.41 16.46 20.48
N GLY A 267 -4.46 16.56 19.67
CA GLY A 267 -5.19 17.82 19.51
C GLY A 267 -6.56 17.63 18.86
N PRO A 268 -7.26 18.74 18.59
CA PRO A 268 -8.55 18.72 17.92
C PRO A 268 -8.40 18.27 16.46
N ARG A 269 -9.53 17.78 15.88
CA ARG A 269 -9.55 17.21 14.52
C ARG A 269 -9.07 18.19 13.45
N GLU A 270 -9.32 19.46 13.66
CA GLU A 270 -8.98 20.54 12.73
C GLU A 270 -7.47 20.62 12.44
N HIS A 271 -6.63 20.20 13.40
CA HIS A 271 -5.17 20.16 13.24
C HIS A 271 -4.67 18.97 12.41
N LEU A 272 -5.55 18.03 12.04
CA LEU A 272 -5.21 16.94 11.11
C LEU A 272 -5.37 17.33 9.64
N ALA A 273 -5.91 18.50 9.35
CA ALA A 273 -6.13 18.97 7.99
C ALA A 273 -4.79 19.39 7.36
N VAL A 274 -4.42 18.73 6.28
CA VAL A 274 -3.21 18.99 5.50
C VAL A 274 -3.57 19.12 4.03
N ASP A 275 -2.87 19.98 3.32
CA ASP A 275 -3.03 20.21 1.90
C ASP A 275 -1.70 20.11 1.13
N GLU A 276 -0.56 20.01 1.81
CA GLU A 276 0.73 19.63 1.22
C GLU A 276 1.19 18.27 1.75
N ILE A 277 1.59 17.37 0.85
CA ILE A 277 2.17 16.06 1.15
C ILE A 277 3.51 15.95 0.43
N ARG A 278 4.56 15.55 1.16
CA ARG A 278 5.88 15.26 0.60
C ARG A 278 6.15 13.77 0.64
N GLY A 279 6.50 13.22 -0.51
CA GLY A 279 6.73 11.81 -0.72
C GLY A 279 8.15 11.49 -1.17
N ILE A 280 8.67 10.39 -0.65
CA ILE A 280 9.98 9.81 -0.96
C ILE A 280 9.81 8.40 -1.53
N ARG A 281 10.89 7.77 -1.99
CA ARG A 281 10.86 6.41 -2.57
C ARG A 281 9.84 6.32 -3.71
N LEU A 282 10.01 7.18 -4.71
CA LEU A 282 9.12 7.27 -5.87
C LEU A 282 9.19 6.00 -6.72
N SER A 283 8.03 5.58 -7.22
CA SER A 283 7.89 4.51 -8.21
C SER A 283 6.88 4.95 -9.27
N TRP A 284 7.19 4.73 -10.54
CA TRP A 284 6.32 5.07 -11.66
C TRP A 284 5.69 3.81 -12.26
N ALA A 285 4.36 3.79 -12.32
CA ALA A 285 3.57 2.67 -12.86
C ALA A 285 3.38 2.81 -14.38
N GLY A 286 4.44 2.55 -15.12
CA GLY A 286 4.55 2.81 -16.54
C GLY A 286 5.48 3.99 -16.82
N ARG A 287 5.33 4.61 -17.99
CA ARG A 287 6.12 5.77 -18.39
C ARG A 287 5.69 6.99 -17.58
N PRO A 288 6.64 7.74 -16.98
CA PRO A 288 6.31 9.02 -16.35
C PRO A 288 5.67 10.00 -17.32
N VAL A 289 4.90 10.94 -16.81
CA VAL A 289 4.41 12.08 -17.62
C VAL A 289 5.57 12.89 -18.15
N PRO A 290 5.43 13.56 -19.31
CA PRO A 290 6.54 14.28 -19.97
C PRO A 290 7.25 15.29 -19.06
N GLU A 291 6.53 15.96 -18.16
CA GLU A 291 7.07 16.93 -17.20
C GLU A 291 8.05 16.28 -16.23
N PHE A 292 7.69 15.11 -15.71
CA PHE A 292 8.52 14.35 -14.76
C PHE A 292 9.64 13.61 -15.48
N GLU A 293 9.39 13.10 -16.68
CA GLU A 293 10.42 12.46 -17.51
C GLU A 293 11.56 13.45 -17.83
N ARG A 294 11.24 14.68 -18.31
CA ARG A 294 12.22 15.75 -18.54
C ARG A 294 13.01 16.09 -17.29
N PHE A 295 12.30 16.28 -16.16
CA PHE A 295 12.96 16.57 -14.89
C PHE A 295 13.95 15.49 -14.46
N GLN A 296 13.62 14.21 -14.67
CA GLN A 296 14.49 13.09 -14.29
C GLN A 296 15.68 12.88 -15.24
N GLN A 297 15.55 13.25 -16.52
CA GLN A 297 16.64 13.18 -17.49
C GLN A 297 17.71 14.23 -17.26
N ASP A 298 17.34 15.38 -16.71
CA ASP A 298 18.29 16.43 -16.36
C ASP A 298 19.14 16.01 -15.16
N ALA A 299 20.46 16.32 -15.23
CA ALA A 299 21.38 16.01 -14.14
C ALA A 299 20.96 16.71 -12.84
N ARG A 300 20.99 15.97 -11.73
CA ARG A 300 20.82 16.54 -10.37
C ARG A 300 22.07 17.35 -10.02
N THR A 301 22.00 18.65 -10.10
CA THR A 301 23.15 19.56 -9.89
C THR A 301 23.06 20.34 -8.59
N SER A 302 21.86 20.58 -8.06
CA SER A 302 21.65 21.37 -6.85
C SER A 302 20.28 21.10 -6.23
N ALA A 303 20.15 21.35 -4.93
CA ALA A 303 18.86 21.47 -4.27
C ALA A 303 18.07 22.68 -4.81
N GLY A 304 16.74 22.61 -4.70
CA GLY A 304 15.84 23.67 -5.14
C GLY A 304 15.44 23.61 -6.62
N ARG A 305 15.86 22.57 -7.35
CA ARG A 305 15.34 22.31 -8.70
C ARG A 305 13.91 21.78 -8.58
N VAL A 306 12.98 22.31 -9.38
CA VAL A 306 11.54 22.00 -9.35
C VAL A 306 11.07 21.68 -10.76
N SER A 307 10.26 20.65 -10.94
CA SER A 307 9.60 20.34 -12.20
C SER A 307 8.42 21.28 -12.47
N GLU A 308 7.89 21.24 -13.70
CA GLU A 308 6.56 21.75 -13.97
C GLU A 308 5.52 21.00 -13.13
N GLU A 309 4.40 21.67 -12.80
CA GLU A 309 3.27 21.07 -12.09
C GLU A 309 2.39 20.27 -13.05
N VAL A 310 1.83 19.19 -12.52
CA VAL A 310 0.90 18.30 -13.24
C VAL A 310 -0.38 18.19 -12.44
N GLU A 311 -1.54 18.38 -13.10
CA GLU A 311 -2.84 18.11 -12.50
C GLU A 311 -3.04 16.62 -12.28
N VAL A 312 -3.45 16.23 -11.05
CA VAL A 312 -3.56 14.84 -10.62
C VAL A 312 -4.72 14.63 -9.66
N GLN A 313 -5.02 13.36 -9.37
CA GLN A 313 -5.78 12.96 -8.20
C GLN A 313 -4.85 12.17 -7.27
N VAL A 314 -4.96 12.40 -5.96
CA VAL A 314 -4.09 11.80 -4.94
C VAL A 314 -4.89 10.93 -4.00
N GLN A 315 -4.51 9.66 -3.87
CA GLN A 315 -5.10 8.72 -2.92
C GLN A 315 -4.05 8.30 -1.88
N VAL A 316 -4.36 8.46 -0.59
CA VAL A 316 -3.42 8.19 0.52
C VAL A 316 -3.79 6.95 1.35
N ARG A 317 -4.83 6.23 0.97
CA ARG A 317 -5.30 5.01 1.64
C ARG A 317 -5.95 4.06 0.65
N ALA A 318 -5.83 2.76 0.85
CA ALA A 318 -6.37 1.73 -0.03
C ALA A 318 -7.89 1.86 -0.29
N HIS A 319 -8.66 2.29 0.72
CA HIS A 319 -10.11 2.52 0.62
C HIS A 319 -10.46 4.01 0.71
N GLY A 320 -9.52 4.91 0.43
CA GLY A 320 -9.74 6.34 0.38
C GLY A 320 -10.22 6.81 -0.99
N GLU A 321 -10.89 7.95 -1.01
CA GLU A 321 -11.17 8.68 -2.24
C GLU A 321 -9.88 9.33 -2.77
N ALA A 322 -9.76 9.42 -4.08
CA ALA A 322 -8.70 10.19 -4.73
C ALA A 322 -9.16 11.64 -4.87
N LEU A 323 -8.42 12.56 -4.26
CA LEU A 323 -8.76 13.99 -4.24
C LEU A 323 -7.96 14.74 -5.32
N PRO A 324 -8.55 15.75 -5.97
CA PRO A 324 -7.85 16.59 -6.94
C PRO A 324 -6.74 17.39 -6.29
N GLY A 325 -5.71 17.68 -7.07
CA GLY A 325 -4.56 18.46 -6.66
C GLY A 325 -3.51 18.55 -7.76
N ARG A 326 -2.33 19.02 -7.40
CA ARG A 326 -1.19 19.16 -8.29
C ARG A 326 0.01 18.43 -7.73
N ALA A 327 0.81 17.89 -8.62
CA ALA A 327 2.05 17.20 -8.31
C ALA A 327 3.23 17.85 -8.98
N ARG A 328 4.36 17.95 -8.30
CA ARG A 328 5.66 18.35 -8.85
C ARG A 328 6.78 17.53 -8.21
N LEU A 329 7.91 17.49 -8.88
CA LEU A 329 9.15 16.93 -8.35
C LEU A 329 10.05 18.05 -7.86
N GLU A 330 10.65 17.86 -6.69
CA GLU A 330 11.63 18.78 -6.12
C GLU A 330 12.90 18.03 -5.73
N ASP A 331 14.08 18.58 -6.10
CA ASP A 331 15.35 18.13 -5.55
C ASP A 331 15.65 18.86 -4.25
N VAL A 332 15.76 18.10 -3.18
CA VAL A 332 16.05 18.60 -1.83
C VAL A 332 17.38 18.04 -1.34
N GLU A 333 18.05 18.78 -0.46
CA GLU A 333 19.23 18.29 0.25
C GLU A 333 18.84 17.76 1.63
N ASP A 334 19.23 16.53 1.92
CA ASP A 334 18.98 15.87 3.19
C ASP A 334 20.28 15.19 3.64
N ASP A 335 20.79 15.58 4.79
CA ASP A 335 22.07 15.10 5.33
C ASP A 335 23.24 15.14 4.32
N GLY A 336 23.30 16.21 3.50
CA GLY A 336 24.34 16.40 2.46
C GLY A 336 24.16 15.52 1.21
N GLN A 337 23.04 14.85 1.07
CA GLN A 337 22.68 14.08 -0.12
C GLN A 337 21.49 14.70 -0.86
N LEU A 338 21.62 14.81 -2.18
CA LEU A 338 20.50 15.25 -3.02
C LEU A 338 19.53 14.09 -3.24
N ARG A 339 18.26 14.33 -2.93
CA ARG A 339 17.17 13.40 -3.25
C ARG A 339 16.03 14.12 -3.96
N THR A 340 15.28 13.41 -4.78
CA THR A 340 14.05 13.92 -5.39
C THR A 340 12.86 13.55 -4.51
N GLU A 341 12.02 14.51 -4.19
CA GLU A 341 10.73 14.35 -3.53
C GLU A 341 9.59 14.59 -4.51
N LEU A 342 8.48 13.88 -4.30
CA LEU A 342 7.19 14.20 -4.92
C LEU A 342 6.43 15.11 -3.97
N VAL A 343 6.14 16.33 -4.41
CA VAL A 343 5.34 17.29 -3.67
C VAL A 343 3.94 17.32 -4.26
N LEU A 344 2.96 17.12 -3.40
CA LEU A 344 1.54 17.05 -3.75
C LEU A 344 0.81 18.18 -3.02
N GLU A 345 0.18 19.07 -3.77
CA GLU A 345 -0.70 20.12 -3.26
C GLU A 345 -2.15 19.73 -3.56
N LEU A 346 -2.97 19.59 -2.53
CA LEU A 346 -4.36 19.21 -2.64
C LEU A 346 -5.24 20.46 -2.76
N ASP A 347 -6.25 20.41 -3.61
CA ASP A 347 -7.23 21.51 -3.75
C ASP A 347 -8.11 21.64 -2.50
N GLU A 348 -8.36 20.53 -1.80
CA GLU A 348 -9.09 20.48 -0.53
C GLU A 348 -8.26 19.75 0.54
N PRO A 349 -8.26 20.27 1.79
CA PRO A 349 -7.50 19.65 2.87
C PRO A 349 -7.95 18.22 3.19
N LEU A 350 -7.01 17.32 3.33
CA LEU A 350 -7.21 15.94 3.73
C LEU A 350 -6.87 15.74 5.20
N SER A 351 -7.66 14.96 5.93
CA SER A 351 -7.41 14.69 7.34
C SER A 351 -6.71 13.36 7.57
N ALA A 352 -5.83 13.32 8.57
CA ALA A 352 -5.17 12.11 9.05
C ALA A 352 -4.31 11.42 7.98
N VAL A 353 -3.44 12.17 7.35
CA VAL A 353 -2.36 11.65 6.49
C VAL A 353 -1.22 11.19 7.39
N ALA A 354 -0.86 9.91 7.33
CA ALA A 354 0.15 9.33 8.20
C ALA A 354 1.46 9.10 7.42
N PRO A 355 2.62 9.54 7.94
CA PRO A 355 3.93 9.17 7.40
C PRO A 355 4.09 7.64 7.35
N GLY A 356 4.76 7.14 6.30
CA GLY A 356 4.92 5.71 6.03
C GLY A 356 3.82 5.10 5.16
N GLN A 357 2.65 5.72 5.05
CA GLN A 357 1.65 5.35 4.04
C GLN A 357 2.12 5.75 2.64
N SER A 358 1.45 5.25 1.60
CA SER A 358 1.71 5.67 0.23
C SER A 358 0.72 6.74 -0.23
N ALA A 359 1.23 7.72 -0.96
CA ALA A 359 0.44 8.58 -1.80
C ALA A 359 0.51 8.05 -3.23
N VAL A 360 -0.61 7.57 -3.76
CA VAL A 360 -0.72 7.09 -5.14
C VAL A 360 -1.36 8.17 -5.99
N VAL A 361 -0.76 8.43 -7.14
CA VAL A 361 -1.08 9.54 -8.02
C VAL A 361 -1.75 9.03 -9.29
N TYR A 362 -2.87 9.65 -9.65
CA TYR A 362 -3.69 9.28 -10.80
C TYR A 362 -3.90 10.43 -11.76
N GLN A 363 -4.13 10.10 -13.04
CA GLN A 363 -4.79 10.95 -14.03
C GLN A 363 -5.98 10.19 -14.59
N GLY A 364 -7.20 10.61 -14.24
CA GLY A 364 -8.40 9.85 -14.55
C GLY A 364 -8.34 8.43 -13.94
N THR A 365 -8.31 7.41 -14.80
CA THR A 365 -8.16 6.01 -14.36
C THR A 365 -6.70 5.54 -14.33
N ARG A 366 -5.78 6.23 -15.00
CA ARG A 366 -4.35 5.88 -15.06
C ARG A 366 -3.68 6.12 -13.72
N VAL A 367 -2.93 5.13 -13.25
CA VAL A 367 -1.99 5.28 -12.13
C VAL A 367 -0.67 5.79 -12.69
N LEU A 368 -0.25 6.99 -12.30
CA LEU A 368 1.06 7.51 -12.68
C LEU A 368 2.18 6.84 -11.87
N GLY A 369 1.94 6.63 -10.58
CA GLY A 369 2.91 6.03 -9.67
C GLY A 369 2.55 6.30 -8.22
N GLN A 370 3.53 6.13 -7.35
CA GLN A 370 3.39 6.38 -5.91
C GLN A 370 4.65 6.95 -5.29
N ALA A 371 4.49 7.53 -4.10
CA ALA A 371 5.58 7.85 -3.20
C ALA A 371 5.21 7.45 -1.76
N THR A 372 6.21 7.07 -0.95
CA THR A 372 6.00 6.89 0.49
C THR A 372 5.91 8.26 1.15
N ILE A 373 4.85 8.53 1.88
CA ILE A 373 4.63 9.80 2.58
C ILE A 373 5.71 9.98 3.65
N ALA A 374 6.53 10.99 3.48
CA ALA A 374 7.56 11.40 4.45
C ALA A 374 6.98 12.38 5.46
N SER A 375 6.24 13.38 4.98
CA SER A 375 5.57 14.38 5.80
C SER A 375 4.29 14.90 5.14
N ALA A 376 3.42 15.48 5.95
CA ALA A 376 2.23 16.16 5.49
C ALA A 376 1.96 17.37 6.39
N GLN A 377 1.61 18.51 5.81
CA GLN A 377 1.41 19.76 6.53
C GLN A 377 0.29 20.59 5.91
N ALA A 378 -0.25 21.54 6.70
CA ALA A 378 -1.08 22.58 6.13
C ALA A 378 -0.19 23.52 5.30
N ALA A 379 -0.55 23.77 4.04
CA ALA A 379 0.15 24.75 3.24
C ALA A 379 0.14 26.09 3.98
N SER A 380 1.29 26.71 4.10
CA SER A 380 1.35 28.08 4.60
C SER A 380 0.56 28.93 3.60
N ARG A 381 -0.69 29.25 3.91
CA ARG A 381 -1.44 30.22 3.12
C ARG A 381 -0.61 31.49 3.10
N ALA A 382 0.10 31.71 1.99
CA ALA A 382 0.72 32.99 1.73
C ALA A 382 -0.39 34.01 1.98
N SER A 383 -0.19 34.84 3.01
CA SER A 383 -1.13 35.90 3.38
C SER A 383 -1.41 36.71 2.13
N SER A 384 -2.58 36.48 1.51
CA SER A 384 -3.07 37.39 0.47
C SER A 384 -3.08 38.79 1.10
N PRO A 385 -2.43 39.77 0.50
CA PRO A 385 -2.51 41.14 1.00
C PRO A 385 -4.01 41.53 0.96
N ALA A 386 -4.53 41.90 2.12
CA ALA A 386 -5.86 42.45 2.25
C ALA A 386 -6.02 43.59 1.23
N ARG A 387 -7.01 43.47 0.35
CA ARG A 387 -7.50 44.56 -0.48
C ARG A 387 -8.45 45.42 0.33
#